data_67edaed445eca9cea0f9b71795940ac1
#
_entry.id   67edaed445eca9cea0f9b71795940ac1
#
_cell.length_a   1.000
_cell.length_b   1.000
_cell.length_c   1.000
_cell.angle_alpha   90.00
_cell.angle_beta   90.00
_cell.angle_gamma   90.00
#
_symmetry.space_group_name_H-M   'P 1'
#
loop_
_entity.id
_entity.type
_entity.pdbx_description
1 polymer ?
#
loop_
_entity_poly.entity_id
_entity_poly.type
_entity_poly.pdbx_seq_one_letter_code
_entity_poly.pdbx_strand_id
1 'polypeptide(L)'
;MAIFDFSGKVDVKAVYNKGKVNTARVRPLSYDIPCRVEGNAVCFELTRPCNVSVEVNGDIFHNLHLFANPLETDVPDKNDPDVLYYGPGLHTPENGELKVPSGKTVYLAGGAVLAGRVIMEGVHDVNLRGRGIIDYKVKGGIRIANSRNVLVEGVVTTQCATGGSDG
;
A
#
# COMPACT_ATOMS: atom_id res chain seq x y z
N MET A 1 -7.51 -2.44 5.99
CA MET A 1 -7.17 -1.87 4.66
C MET A 1 -7.44 -2.91 3.60
N ALA A 2 -7.73 -2.48 2.36
CA ALA A 2 -7.82 -3.35 1.19
C ALA A 2 -7.04 -2.74 0.03
N ILE A 3 -6.42 -3.59 -0.79
CA ILE A 3 -5.65 -3.22 -1.98
C ILE A 3 -6.20 -4.05 -3.12
N PHE A 4 -6.56 -3.42 -4.23
CA PHE A 4 -7.04 -4.10 -5.43
C PHE A 4 -6.82 -3.25 -6.67
N ASP A 5 -6.76 -3.90 -7.81
CA ASP A 5 -6.62 -3.27 -9.10
C ASP A 5 -7.92 -3.37 -9.89
N PHE A 6 -8.26 -2.34 -10.65
CA PHE A 6 -9.45 -2.34 -11.50
C PHE A 6 -9.30 -1.39 -12.68
N SER A 7 -10.19 -1.55 -13.66
CA SER A 7 -10.37 -0.62 -14.78
C SER A 7 -11.84 -0.30 -14.96
N GLY A 8 -12.13 0.87 -15.51
CA GLY A 8 -13.52 1.33 -15.69
C GLY A 8 -14.17 1.70 -14.36
N LYS A 9 -15.26 1.03 -14.01
CA LYS A 9 -16.06 1.27 -12.80
C LYS A 9 -16.04 0.07 -11.88
N VAL A 10 -16.09 0.30 -10.57
CA VAL A 10 -16.24 -0.77 -9.55
C VAL A 10 -17.20 -0.33 -8.45
N ASP A 11 -18.13 -1.22 -8.11
CA ASP A 11 -18.99 -1.06 -6.94
C ASP A 11 -18.28 -1.62 -5.70
N VAL A 12 -18.20 -0.78 -4.67
CA VAL A 12 -17.59 -1.13 -3.39
C VAL A 12 -18.67 -1.29 -2.33
N LYS A 13 -18.64 -2.41 -1.61
CA LYS A 13 -19.45 -2.65 -0.42
C LYS A 13 -18.56 -2.94 0.78
N ALA A 14 -18.38 -1.96 1.66
CA ALA A 14 -17.59 -2.07 2.88
C ALA A 14 -18.51 -2.45 4.07
N VAL A 15 -18.35 -3.64 4.62
CA VAL A 15 -19.15 -4.11 5.75
C VAL A 15 -18.45 -3.73 7.06
N TYR A 16 -19.17 -3.01 7.93
CA TYR A 16 -18.70 -2.63 9.25
C TYR A 16 -19.10 -3.66 10.31
N ASN A 17 -18.08 -4.36 10.85
CA ASN A 17 -18.30 -5.48 11.77
C ASN A 17 -18.38 -5.09 13.26
N LYS A 18 -18.25 -3.77 13.57
CA LYS A 18 -18.23 -3.28 14.96
C LYS A 18 -19.57 -2.68 15.42
N GLY A 19 -20.64 -2.90 14.68
CA GLY A 19 -21.98 -2.42 15.05
C GLY A 19 -22.75 -1.76 13.91
N LYS A 20 -23.67 -0.85 14.26
CA LYS A 20 -24.54 -0.17 13.31
C LYS A 20 -23.80 1.00 12.64
N VAL A 21 -24.01 1.16 11.34
CA VAL A 21 -23.59 2.35 10.59
C VAL A 21 -24.74 3.37 10.63
N ASN A 22 -24.52 4.51 11.29
CA ASN A 22 -25.47 5.62 11.31
C ASN A 22 -25.12 6.68 10.26
N THR A 23 -23.80 6.94 10.08
CA THR A 23 -23.29 7.89 9.09
C THR A 23 -22.04 7.32 8.45
N ALA A 24 -21.78 7.69 7.20
CA ALA A 24 -20.56 7.31 6.50
C ALA A 24 -20.09 8.44 5.57
N ARG A 25 -18.78 8.48 5.32
CA ARG A 25 -18.16 9.37 4.34
C ARG A 25 -17.01 8.66 3.65
N VAL A 26 -16.83 8.96 2.36
CA VAL A 26 -15.63 8.56 1.60
C VAL A 26 -14.71 9.78 1.52
N ARG A 27 -13.46 9.60 1.91
CA ARG A 27 -12.43 10.66 1.88
C ARG A 27 -11.34 10.35 0.86
N PRO A 28 -10.71 11.39 0.28
CA PRO A 28 -10.90 12.82 0.55
C PRO A 28 -12.23 13.35 0.02
N LEU A 29 -12.84 14.29 0.73
CA LEU A 29 -14.13 14.88 0.33
C LEU A 29 -14.06 15.58 -1.03
N SER A 30 -12.88 16.05 -1.43
CA SER A 30 -12.64 16.69 -2.74
C SER A 30 -12.85 15.75 -3.94
N TYR A 31 -12.96 14.41 -3.72
CA TYR A 31 -13.28 13.48 -4.79
C TYR A 31 -14.77 13.38 -5.07
N ASP A 32 -15.60 13.95 -4.18
CA ASP A 32 -17.05 13.97 -4.29
C ASP A 32 -17.67 12.61 -4.60
N ILE A 33 -17.22 11.58 -3.87
CA ILE A 33 -17.70 10.20 -4.02
C ILE A 33 -18.93 10.03 -3.11
N PRO A 34 -20.15 9.95 -3.68
CA PRO A 34 -21.34 9.73 -2.89
C PRO A 34 -21.36 8.30 -2.33
N CYS A 35 -21.78 8.14 -1.10
CA CYS A 35 -21.96 6.83 -0.50
C CYS A 35 -23.33 6.71 0.13
N ARG A 36 -23.84 5.47 0.19
CA ARG A 36 -25.10 5.12 0.87
C ARG A 36 -24.86 4.08 1.95
N VAL A 37 -25.68 4.11 2.98
CA VAL A 37 -25.64 3.14 4.07
C VAL A 37 -26.73 2.09 3.83
N GLU A 38 -26.35 0.81 3.82
CA GLU A 38 -27.24 -0.33 3.70
C GLU A 38 -27.04 -1.26 4.89
N GLY A 39 -27.88 -1.11 5.94
CA GLY A 39 -27.72 -1.86 7.17
C GLY A 39 -26.41 -1.52 7.89
N ASN A 40 -25.46 -2.45 7.91
CA ASN A 40 -24.12 -2.25 8.45
C ASN A 40 -23.05 -2.11 7.36
N ALA A 41 -23.44 -1.82 6.13
CA ALA A 41 -22.53 -1.64 5.02
C ALA A 41 -22.56 -0.20 4.48
N VAL A 42 -21.40 0.24 3.96
CA VAL A 42 -21.24 1.47 3.20
C VAL A 42 -21.00 1.08 1.75
N CYS A 43 -21.85 1.57 0.85
CA CYS A 43 -21.81 1.26 -0.57
C CYS A 43 -21.52 2.54 -1.38
N PHE A 44 -20.61 2.44 -2.35
CA PHE A 44 -20.25 3.54 -3.26
C PHE A 44 -19.61 3.00 -4.54
N GLU A 45 -19.56 3.82 -5.58
CA GLU A 45 -18.93 3.52 -6.85
C GLU A 45 -17.59 4.27 -6.98
N LEU A 46 -16.56 3.60 -7.50
CA LEU A 46 -15.35 4.24 -7.97
C LEU A 46 -15.33 4.19 -9.50
N THR A 47 -15.18 5.35 -10.13
CA THR A 47 -15.15 5.49 -11.60
C THR A 47 -13.75 5.63 -12.16
N ARG A 48 -12.75 5.69 -11.29
CA ARG A 48 -11.32 5.75 -11.63
C ARG A 48 -10.48 5.25 -10.48
N PRO A 49 -9.28 4.73 -10.74
CA PRO A 49 -8.32 4.37 -9.70
C PRO A 49 -8.02 5.56 -8.78
N CYS A 50 -8.10 5.33 -7.47
CA CYS A 50 -7.80 6.34 -6.45
C CYS A 50 -7.67 5.69 -5.06
N ASN A 51 -6.95 6.37 -4.18
CA ASN A 51 -6.83 5.96 -2.79
C ASN A 51 -7.87 6.72 -1.96
N VAL A 52 -8.69 5.97 -1.24
CA VAL A 52 -9.76 6.54 -0.40
C VAL A 52 -9.78 5.90 0.98
N SER A 53 -10.44 6.58 1.92
CA SER A 53 -10.76 5.99 3.22
C SER A 53 -12.26 6.10 3.50
N VAL A 54 -12.83 5.05 4.09
CA VAL A 54 -14.23 5.02 4.51
C VAL A 54 -14.28 5.32 6.01
N GLU A 55 -14.84 6.47 6.33
CA GLU A 55 -15.12 6.92 7.70
C GLU A 55 -16.53 6.47 8.09
N VAL A 56 -16.67 5.85 9.24
CA VAL A 56 -17.96 5.39 9.77
C VAL A 56 -18.24 6.05 11.11
N ASN A 57 -19.45 6.59 11.28
CA ASN A 57 -19.94 7.19 12.54
C ASN A 57 -19.06 8.35 13.07
N GLY A 58 -18.34 9.03 12.18
CA GLY A 58 -17.45 10.14 12.56
C GLY A 58 -16.13 9.72 13.22
N ASP A 59 -15.83 8.41 13.27
CA ASP A 59 -14.55 7.92 13.76
C ASP A 59 -13.47 8.14 12.69
N ILE A 60 -12.63 9.14 12.91
CA ILE A 60 -11.53 9.52 12.01
C ILE A 60 -10.26 8.68 12.23
N PHE A 61 -10.18 7.87 13.27
CA PHE A 61 -8.99 7.11 13.63
C PHE A 61 -9.03 5.66 13.15
N HIS A 62 -10.22 5.07 12.99
CA HIS A 62 -10.38 3.67 12.60
C HIS A 62 -11.02 3.53 11.22
N ASN A 63 -10.51 4.26 10.26
CA ASN A 63 -10.98 4.24 8.88
C ASN A 63 -10.56 2.97 8.14
N LEU A 64 -11.40 2.52 7.22
CA LEU A 64 -11.01 1.54 6.23
C LEU A 64 -10.28 2.25 5.08
N HIS A 65 -8.99 2.01 4.93
CA HIS A 65 -8.22 2.50 3.78
C HIS A 65 -8.36 1.54 2.60
N LEU A 66 -8.68 2.11 1.43
CA LEU A 66 -8.79 1.40 0.16
C LEU A 66 -7.75 1.98 -0.81
N PHE A 67 -6.87 1.14 -1.28
CA PHE A 67 -5.88 1.43 -2.32
C PHE A 67 -6.38 0.79 -3.61
N ALA A 68 -7.17 1.56 -4.36
CA ALA A 68 -7.80 1.12 -5.60
C ALA A 68 -6.94 1.59 -6.77
N ASN A 69 -6.10 0.71 -7.28
CA ASN A 69 -5.07 1.01 -8.26
C ASN A 69 -5.55 0.73 -9.69
N PRO A 70 -4.88 1.30 -10.70
CA PRO A 70 -5.04 0.84 -12.08
C PRO A 70 -4.50 -0.59 -12.23
N LEU A 71 -4.98 -1.31 -13.25
CA LEU A 71 -4.43 -2.61 -13.59
C LEU A 71 -2.91 -2.49 -13.79
N GLU A 72 -2.17 -3.42 -13.21
CA GLU A 72 -0.72 -3.45 -13.34
C GLU A 72 -0.34 -4.01 -14.72
N THR A 73 0.36 -3.21 -15.53
CA THR A 73 0.69 -3.56 -16.93
C THR A 73 2.18 -3.89 -17.13
N ASP A 74 3.00 -3.63 -16.12
CA ASP A 74 4.45 -3.79 -16.18
C ASP A 74 4.96 -4.60 -14.98
N VAL A 75 4.57 -5.88 -14.96
CA VAL A 75 5.06 -6.84 -13.96
C VAL A 75 6.39 -7.41 -14.44
N PRO A 76 7.48 -7.28 -13.67
CA PRO A 76 8.78 -7.77 -14.10
C PRO A 76 8.82 -9.31 -14.15
N ASP A 77 9.67 -9.85 -15.01
CA ASP A 77 9.88 -11.31 -15.04
C ASP A 77 10.53 -11.76 -13.72
N LYS A 78 9.89 -12.70 -13.05
CA LYS A 78 10.39 -13.28 -11.80
C LYS A 78 11.70 -14.05 -11.94
N ASN A 79 12.08 -14.43 -13.17
CA ASN A 79 13.31 -15.15 -13.47
C ASN A 79 14.45 -14.19 -13.90
N ASP A 80 14.17 -12.90 -14.04
CA ASP A 80 15.20 -11.92 -14.35
C ASP A 80 16.19 -11.84 -13.17
N PRO A 81 17.50 -12.03 -13.38
CA PRO A 81 18.50 -11.98 -12.33
C PRO A 81 18.59 -10.61 -11.64
N ASP A 82 18.11 -9.54 -12.30
CA ASP A 82 18.08 -8.20 -11.72
C ASP A 82 16.78 -7.90 -10.94
N VAL A 83 15.89 -8.88 -10.82
CA VAL A 83 14.63 -8.77 -10.08
C VAL A 83 14.66 -9.58 -8.79
N LEU A 84 14.49 -8.91 -7.66
CA LEU A 84 14.20 -9.53 -6.37
C LEU A 84 12.68 -9.65 -6.23
N TYR A 85 12.13 -10.78 -6.69
CA TYR A 85 10.69 -11.00 -6.75
C TYR A 85 10.15 -11.65 -5.49
N TYR A 86 9.19 -10.99 -4.83
CA TYR A 86 8.47 -11.48 -3.66
C TYR A 86 7.01 -11.75 -4.04
N GLY A 87 6.65 -13.04 -4.14
CA GLY A 87 5.27 -13.48 -4.41
C GLY A 87 4.34 -13.30 -3.20
N PRO A 88 3.04 -13.65 -3.34
CA PRO A 88 2.10 -13.60 -2.22
C PRO A 88 2.60 -14.40 -1.01
N GLY A 89 2.41 -13.87 0.20
CA GLY A 89 2.82 -14.49 1.47
C GLY A 89 3.70 -13.59 2.32
N LEU A 90 4.12 -14.12 3.47
CA LEU A 90 4.98 -13.42 4.42
C LEU A 90 6.45 -13.68 4.10
N HIS A 91 7.22 -12.62 3.93
CA HIS A 91 8.65 -12.64 3.68
C HIS A 91 9.38 -11.90 4.78
N THR A 92 10.30 -12.58 5.45
CA THR A 92 11.12 -11.99 6.51
C THR A 92 12.57 -11.95 6.07
N PRO A 93 13.11 -10.77 5.74
CA PRO A 93 14.52 -10.63 5.41
C PRO A 93 15.41 -11.01 6.58
N GLU A 94 16.64 -11.41 6.28
CA GLU A 94 17.65 -11.69 7.31
C GLU A 94 17.86 -10.42 8.19
N ASN A 95 17.89 -10.61 9.49
CA ASN A 95 17.97 -9.53 10.49
C ASN A 95 16.89 -8.43 10.36
N GLY A 96 15.78 -8.71 9.65
CA GLY A 96 14.70 -7.75 9.38
C GLY A 96 15.07 -6.64 8.40
N GLU A 97 16.12 -6.81 7.59
CA GLU A 97 16.62 -5.80 6.66
C GLU A 97 16.86 -6.36 5.26
N LEU A 98 16.19 -5.78 4.26
CA LEU A 98 16.45 -6.05 2.86
C LEU A 98 17.36 -4.94 2.30
N LYS A 99 18.65 -5.22 2.18
CA LYS A 99 19.61 -4.32 1.51
C LYS A 99 19.55 -4.53 0.01
N VAL A 100 19.23 -3.48 -0.72
CA VAL A 100 19.04 -3.55 -2.18
C VAL A 100 20.30 -3.04 -2.87
N PRO A 101 20.95 -3.87 -3.71
CA PRO A 101 22.10 -3.42 -4.50
C PRO A 101 21.69 -2.48 -5.64
N SER A 102 22.66 -1.73 -6.16
CA SER A 102 22.47 -0.91 -7.38
C SER A 102 22.04 -1.77 -8.58
N GLY A 103 21.21 -1.19 -9.45
CA GLY A 103 20.71 -1.84 -10.66
C GLY A 103 19.59 -2.86 -10.43
N LYS A 104 19.11 -3.06 -9.20
CA LYS A 104 18.09 -4.07 -8.89
C LYS A 104 16.69 -3.48 -8.80
N THR A 105 15.73 -4.30 -9.21
CA THR A 105 14.31 -4.08 -8.98
C THR A 105 13.82 -5.01 -7.87
N VAL A 106 13.30 -4.44 -6.80
CA VAL A 106 12.52 -5.18 -5.79
C VAL A 106 11.05 -5.10 -6.19
N TYR A 107 10.45 -6.25 -6.44
CA TYR A 107 9.05 -6.33 -6.79
C TYR A 107 8.26 -7.10 -5.72
N LEU A 108 7.31 -6.42 -5.11
CA LEU A 108 6.38 -7.00 -4.14
C LEU A 108 5.04 -7.24 -4.81
N ALA A 109 4.74 -8.47 -5.18
CA ALA A 109 3.47 -8.82 -5.82
C ALA A 109 2.26 -8.55 -4.90
N GLY A 110 1.07 -8.45 -5.47
CA GLY A 110 -0.16 -8.35 -4.70
C GLY A 110 -0.28 -9.53 -3.72
N GLY A 111 -0.53 -9.23 -2.43
CA GLY A 111 -0.55 -10.22 -1.36
C GLY A 111 0.81 -10.55 -0.74
N ALA A 112 1.91 -10.00 -1.24
CA ALA A 112 3.21 -10.08 -0.56
C ALA A 112 3.25 -9.16 0.66
N VAL A 113 3.78 -9.65 1.77
CA VAL A 113 4.04 -8.88 2.98
C VAL A 113 5.52 -9.03 3.34
N LEU A 114 6.28 -7.94 3.23
CA LEU A 114 7.68 -7.89 3.64
C LEU A 114 7.74 -7.40 5.10
N ALA A 115 8.04 -8.31 6.03
CA ALA A 115 8.19 -7.99 7.44
C ALA A 115 9.62 -7.53 7.74
N GLY A 116 9.88 -6.23 7.51
CA GLY A 116 11.21 -5.67 7.69
C GLY A 116 11.38 -4.31 7.02
N ARG A 117 12.64 -3.84 7.03
CA ARG A 117 13.05 -2.58 6.40
C ARG A 117 13.68 -2.84 5.03
N VAL A 118 13.33 -2.01 4.05
CA VAL A 118 14.07 -1.94 2.77
C VAL A 118 15.12 -0.83 2.87
N ILE A 119 16.36 -1.16 2.58
CA ILE A 119 17.51 -0.24 2.66
C ILE A 119 18.11 -0.05 1.28
N MET A 120 18.12 1.20 0.83
CA MET A 120 18.76 1.67 -0.39
C MET A 120 19.76 2.78 0.00
N GLU A 121 20.98 2.40 0.35
CA GLU A 121 22.00 3.32 0.83
C GLU A 121 23.28 3.24 -0.03
N GLY A 122 23.69 4.37 -0.58
CA GLY A 122 24.85 4.46 -1.47
C GLY A 122 24.65 3.77 -2.82
N VAL A 123 23.39 3.61 -3.26
CA VAL A 123 23.03 2.85 -4.46
C VAL A 123 22.50 3.74 -5.57
N HIS A 124 22.40 3.18 -6.77
CA HIS A 124 21.85 3.88 -7.94
C HIS A 124 21.06 2.92 -8.84
N ASP A 125 20.11 3.48 -9.62
CA ASP A 125 19.28 2.75 -10.57
C ASP A 125 18.52 1.59 -9.89
N VAL A 126 17.79 1.92 -8.82
CA VAL A 126 17.02 0.95 -8.01
C VAL A 126 15.55 1.24 -8.09
N ASN A 127 14.76 0.19 -8.30
CA ASN A 127 13.31 0.26 -8.26
C ASN A 127 12.75 -0.58 -7.10
N LEU A 128 11.81 -0.02 -6.36
CA LEU A 128 10.97 -0.73 -5.39
C LEU A 128 9.52 -0.52 -5.81
N ARG A 129 8.87 -1.58 -6.29
CA ARG A 129 7.56 -1.45 -6.90
C ARG A 129 6.66 -2.66 -6.67
N GLY A 130 5.40 -2.54 -7.05
CA GLY A 130 4.39 -3.61 -6.96
C GLY A 130 3.16 -3.23 -6.16
N ARG A 131 2.47 -4.24 -5.62
CA ARG A 131 1.21 -4.11 -4.86
C ARG A 131 1.29 -4.70 -3.45
N GLY A 132 2.49 -5.03 -3.01
CA GLY A 132 2.71 -5.63 -1.70
C GLY A 132 2.76 -4.61 -0.57
N ILE A 133 2.89 -5.16 0.63
CA ILE A 133 2.93 -4.42 1.89
C ILE A 133 4.31 -4.55 2.51
N ILE A 134 4.87 -3.46 3.01
CA ILE A 134 6.04 -3.46 3.88
C ILE A 134 5.55 -3.25 5.31
N ASP A 135 5.64 -4.31 6.14
CA ASP A 135 5.19 -4.26 7.52
C ASP A 135 6.33 -3.76 8.43
N TYR A 136 6.08 -2.61 9.03
CA TYR A 136 7.02 -1.86 9.84
C TYR A 136 7.36 -2.50 11.20
N LYS A 137 6.65 -3.50 11.66
CA LYS A 137 6.71 -4.00 13.05
C LYS A 137 8.11 -4.29 13.60
N VAL A 138 9.10 -4.46 12.75
CA VAL A 138 10.45 -4.86 13.18
C VAL A 138 11.47 -3.74 13.17
N LYS A 139 11.58 -2.89 12.12
CA LYS A 139 12.65 -1.85 12.05
C LYS A 139 12.38 -0.67 11.11
N GLY A 140 11.16 -0.51 10.63
CA GLY A 140 10.82 0.71 9.95
C GLY A 140 11.02 0.87 8.46
N GLY A 141 10.05 0.46 7.70
CA GLY A 141 9.70 0.96 6.38
C GLY A 141 10.82 0.96 5.32
N ILE A 142 11.02 2.10 4.69
CA ILE A 142 11.95 2.29 3.60
C ILE A 142 12.99 3.35 4.03
N ARG A 143 14.27 3.02 3.90
CA ARG A 143 15.40 3.96 4.10
C ARG A 143 16.11 4.18 2.77
N ILE A 144 16.19 5.42 2.34
CA ILE A 144 16.95 5.86 1.18
C ILE A 144 17.96 6.91 1.64
N ALA A 145 19.25 6.68 1.39
CA ALA A 145 20.32 7.61 1.76
C ALA A 145 21.46 7.57 0.76
N ASN A 146 22.03 8.73 0.43
CA ASN A 146 23.20 8.86 -0.46
C ASN A 146 23.03 8.12 -1.80
N SER A 147 21.81 8.08 -2.35
CA SER A 147 21.45 7.30 -3.53
C SER A 147 20.90 8.18 -4.64
N ARG A 148 20.95 7.70 -5.89
CA ARG A 148 20.42 8.41 -7.05
C ARG A 148 19.62 7.50 -7.96
N ASN A 149 18.67 8.06 -8.72
CA ASN A 149 17.81 7.33 -9.64
C ASN A 149 17.09 6.17 -8.92
N VAL A 150 16.35 6.50 -7.87
CA VAL A 150 15.57 5.53 -7.08
C VAL A 150 14.10 5.78 -7.31
N LEU A 151 13.37 4.74 -7.75
CA LEU A 151 11.92 4.74 -7.90
C LEU A 151 11.29 3.94 -6.75
N VAL A 152 10.26 4.51 -6.13
CA VAL A 152 9.39 3.79 -5.18
C VAL A 152 7.95 4.02 -5.57
N GLU A 153 7.23 2.97 -5.94
CA GLU A 153 5.84 3.09 -6.39
C GLU A 153 4.97 1.87 -6.03
N GLY A 154 3.69 2.09 -5.80
CA GLY A 154 2.65 1.06 -5.68
C GLY A 154 2.65 0.27 -4.38
N VAL A 155 3.74 0.22 -3.64
CA VAL A 155 3.84 -0.48 -2.36
C VAL A 155 3.18 0.32 -1.22
N VAL A 156 2.66 -0.39 -0.23
CA VAL A 156 2.05 0.21 0.96
C VAL A 156 2.91 -0.09 2.18
N THR A 157 3.23 0.94 2.97
CA THR A 157 3.89 0.76 4.27
C THR A 157 2.86 0.83 5.38
N THR A 158 2.87 -0.12 6.31
CA THR A 158 2.03 -0.09 7.51
C THR A 158 2.82 0.50 8.67
N GLN A 159 2.17 1.36 9.46
CA GLN A 159 2.73 2.02 10.65
C GLN A 159 4.01 2.85 10.37
N CYS A 160 3.84 4.12 10.03
CA CYS A 160 4.91 5.08 10.28
C CYS A 160 5.05 5.26 11.79
N ALA A 161 6.22 4.95 12.36
CA ALA A 161 6.53 5.49 13.66
C ALA A 161 6.57 7.02 13.53
N THR A 162 5.72 7.71 14.25
CA THR A 162 5.82 9.16 14.44
C THR A 162 7.00 9.43 15.38
N GLY A 163 8.19 9.19 14.90
CA GLY A 163 9.43 9.64 15.49
C GLY A 163 9.95 10.75 14.59
N GLY A 164 9.58 11.98 14.86
CA GLY A 164 10.29 13.12 14.33
C GLY A 164 11.73 12.99 14.80
N SER A 165 12.66 12.68 13.91
CA SER A 165 14.04 13.04 14.13
C SER A 165 14.14 14.51 13.74
N ASP A 166 14.06 15.37 14.74
CA ASP A 166 14.56 16.73 14.62
C ASP A 166 16.07 16.61 14.40
N GLY A 167 16.52 16.88 13.20
CA GLY A 167 17.90 16.98 12.82
C GLY A 167 18.10 18.16 11.92
#